data_6abe514041749b8875e18cea6eb9d389
#
_entry.id   6abe514041749b8875e18cea6eb9d389
#
_cell.length_a   1.000
_cell.length_b   1.000
_cell.length_c   1.000
_cell.angle_alpha   90.00
_cell.angle_beta   90.00
_cell.angle_gamma   90.00
#
_symmetry.space_group_name_H-M   'P 1'
#
loop_
_entity.id
_entity.type
_entity.pdbx_description
1 polymer ?
#
loop_
_entity_poly.entity_id
_entity_poly.type
_entity_poly.pdbx_seq_one_letter_code
_entity_poly.pdbx_strand_id
1 'polypeptide(L)'
;MADKNITLRQKNTSGAYDKLYTKTTATQSKLSTETAALFGNNITDADAALSKVADTIKAIGDVRVKVVDPNGNPIQGARITGLYGTPTTASDGTAHGVLQTNPISISSPYIDLKDQTADASGYAGSFNVLTITLPIVGENSIIRITSSKTVKFSKAVKTVDVCCVGGGGGGGSYFTQGSEYHNGGGGGGGAIVNNYTVSLTANTPYSISIGAGGTTGQTAGAGGTTSFASISAAGGGGAYINKSTTTAWTGGGGTAGLSGCGDGGSERSKNGSSNTTISEFNDGVTFYSGGGGAGGLGSTGYGNGGTPNGARGAYTYNSTGYNALTAGIGGGGGGGAYNRNTQALGNPSSGGPGLVAIRFHF
;
A
#
# COMPACT_ATOMS: atom_id res chain seq x y z
N MET A 1 44.42 -38.54 -15.73
CA MET A 1 44.56 -37.20 -16.40
C MET A 1 45.96 -36.72 -16.06
N ALA A 2 46.77 -36.41 -17.06
CA ALA A 2 48.12 -35.90 -16.83
C ALA A 2 48.06 -34.50 -16.28
N ASP A 3 48.67 -34.28 -15.12
CA ASP A 3 48.82 -32.98 -14.50
C ASP A 3 49.62 -32.06 -15.44
N LYS A 4 48.95 -31.04 -15.96
CA LYS A 4 49.63 -29.98 -16.72
C LYS A 4 50.22 -28.96 -15.72
N ASN A 5 51.53 -29.02 -15.58
CA ASN A 5 52.29 -28.01 -14.86
C ASN A 5 52.24 -26.66 -15.64
N ILE A 6 51.43 -25.74 -15.20
CA ILE A 6 51.41 -24.36 -15.73
C ILE A 6 52.41 -23.55 -14.92
N THR A 7 53.51 -23.14 -15.56
CA THR A 7 54.43 -22.22 -14.91
C THR A 7 54.12 -20.79 -15.35
N LEU A 8 53.57 -20.00 -14.46
CA LEU A 8 53.42 -18.55 -14.65
C LEU A 8 54.79 -17.89 -14.37
N ARG A 9 55.22 -16.99 -15.23
CA ARG A 9 56.46 -16.22 -15.06
C ARG A 9 56.14 -14.74 -15.10
N GLN A 10 56.63 -14.02 -14.09
CA GLN A 10 56.57 -12.56 -14.06
C GLN A 10 57.96 -11.99 -14.37
N LYS A 11 58.00 -10.94 -15.20
CA LYS A 11 59.23 -10.25 -15.51
C LYS A 11 59.61 -9.36 -14.33
N ASN A 12 60.77 -9.52 -13.74
CA ASN A 12 61.30 -8.67 -12.71
C ASN A 12 61.93 -7.39 -13.24
N THR A 13 62.34 -6.50 -12.34
CA THR A 13 62.94 -5.20 -12.74
C THR A 13 64.26 -5.30 -13.51
N SER A 14 64.96 -6.45 -13.47
CA SER A 14 66.15 -6.74 -14.27
C SER A 14 65.86 -7.36 -15.61
N GLY A 15 64.59 -7.57 -15.97
CA GLY A 15 64.18 -8.16 -17.22
C GLY A 15 64.18 -9.68 -17.25
N ALA A 16 64.56 -10.33 -16.16
CA ALA A 16 64.47 -11.77 -16.01
C ALA A 16 63.07 -12.22 -15.57
N TYR A 17 62.73 -13.46 -15.90
CA TYR A 17 61.42 -14.00 -15.49
C TYR A 17 61.56 -14.81 -14.21
N ASP A 18 60.89 -14.42 -13.16
CA ASP A 18 60.76 -15.21 -11.94
C ASP A 18 59.64 -16.25 -12.09
N LYS A 19 59.91 -17.44 -11.58
CA LYS A 19 58.89 -18.51 -11.54
C LYS A 19 57.84 -18.20 -10.47
N LEU A 20 56.65 -17.92 -10.90
CA LEU A 20 55.50 -18.01 -10.02
C LEU A 20 55.07 -19.48 -9.88
N TYR A 21 55.27 -20.07 -8.75
CA TYR A 21 54.93 -21.47 -8.52
C TYR A 21 53.42 -21.61 -8.29
N THR A 22 52.75 -22.22 -9.26
CA THR A 22 51.42 -22.78 -9.03
C THR A 22 51.57 -24.24 -8.64
N LYS A 23 51.07 -24.62 -7.49
CA LYS A 23 51.02 -26.00 -7.07
C LYS A 23 49.83 -26.71 -7.74
N THR A 24 50.09 -27.81 -8.41
CA THR A 24 49.13 -28.58 -9.22
C THR A 24 48.27 -29.59 -8.44
N THR A 25 48.41 -29.65 -7.14
CA THR A 25 47.52 -30.45 -6.29
C THR A 25 46.75 -29.48 -5.39
N ALA A 26 45.56 -29.86 -5.01
CA ALA A 26 44.57 -29.09 -4.24
C ALA A 26 45.07 -28.51 -2.86
N THR A 27 46.35 -28.36 -2.73
CA THR A 27 47.05 -27.72 -1.63
C THR A 27 47.76 -26.48 -2.11
N GLN A 28 47.08 -25.37 -1.90
CA GLN A 28 47.59 -23.99 -1.66
C GLN A 28 48.79 -23.55 -2.50
N SER A 29 48.57 -22.64 -3.43
CA SER A 29 49.66 -21.82 -3.98
C SER A 29 50.25 -20.95 -2.88
N LYS A 30 51.53 -21.12 -2.55
CA LYS A 30 52.25 -20.19 -1.70
C LYS A 30 52.35 -18.84 -2.41
N LEU A 31 51.89 -17.80 -1.77
CA LEU A 31 52.10 -16.43 -2.24
C LEU A 31 53.60 -16.10 -2.18
N SER A 32 54.11 -15.31 -3.14
CA SER A 32 55.45 -14.78 -3.02
C SER A 32 55.54 -13.89 -1.74
N THR A 33 56.73 -13.71 -1.23
CA THR A 33 56.98 -12.88 -0.02
C THR A 33 56.43 -11.47 -0.24
N GLU A 34 56.50 -10.93 -1.47
CA GLU A 34 55.98 -9.61 -1.80
C GLU A 34 54.44 -9.58 -1.82
N THR A 35 53.81 -10.61 -2.39
CA THR A 35 52.34 -10.73 -2.38
C THR A 35 51.82 -10.96 -0.95
N ALA A 36 52.53 -11.77 -0.16
CA ALA A 36 52.20 -11.99 1.27
C ALA A 36 52.32 -10.69 2.08
N ALA A 37 53.29 -9.83 1.77
CA ALA A 37 53.49 -8.53 2.43
C ALA A 37 52.33 -7.56 2.19
N LEU A 38 51.70 -7.63 1.02
CA LEU A 38 50.50 -6.82 0.67
C LEU A 38 49.32 -7.15 1.56
N PHE A 39 49.23 -8.38 2.04
CA PHE A 39 48.12 -8.86 2.90
C PHE A 39 48.51 -8.86 4.42
N GLY A 40 49.74 -8.45 4.76
CA GLY A 40 50.29 -8.45 6.13
C GLY A 40 51.00 -9.73 6.55
N ASN A 41 51.82 -9.59 7.53
CA ASN A 41 52.95 -10.48 7.90
C ASN A 41 52.58 -11.91 8.29
N ASN A 42 51.72 -12.61 7.87
CA ASN A 42 51.47 -14.03 8.15
C ASN A 42 50.60 -14.76 7.12
N ILE A 43 50.40 -14.16 5.94
CA ILE A 43 49.63 -14.81 4.87
C ILE A 43 50.60 -15.51 3.93
N THR A 44 50.65 -16.83 4.02
CA THR A 44 51.58 -17.66 3.26
C THR A 44 50.96 -18.36 2.07
N ASP A 45 49.66 -18.31 1.91
CA ASP A 45 48.91 -18.97 0.87
C ASP A 45 47.67 -18.20 0.42
N ALA A 46 47.08 -18.60 -0.69
CA ALA A 46 45.92 -17.92 -1.29
C ALA A 46 44.66 -18.03 -0.43
N ASP A 47 44.49 -19.11 0.31
CA ASP A 47 43.31 -19.33 1.15
C ASP A 47 43.35 -18.40 2.37
N ALA A 48 44.53 -18.21 2.99
CA ALA A 48 44.72 -17.26 4.06
C ALA A 48 44.52 -15.81 3.59
N ALA A 49 44.97 -15.48 2.37
CA ALA A 49 44.72 -14.19 1.76
C ALA A 49 43.23 -13.94 1.52
N LEU A 50 42.53 -14.92 0.96
CA LEU A 50 41.08 -14.84 0.75
C LEU A 50 40.32 -14.71 2.07
N SER A 51 40.71 -15.48 3.11
CA SER A 51 40.12 -15.40 4.42
C SER A 51 40.29 -14.00 5.02
N LYS A 52 41.47 -13.39 4.92
CA LYS A 52 41.72 -12.04 5.41
C LYS A 52 40.94 -10.96 4.62
N VAL A 53 40.81 -11.12 3.29
CA VAL A 53 39.93 -10.26 2.48
C VAL A 53 38.48 -10.39 2.95
N ALA A 54 38.00 -11.59 3.18
CA ALA A 54 36.65 -11.85 3.71
C ALA A 54 36.46 -11.22 5.10
N ASP A 55 37.44 -11.40 6.01
CA ASP A 55 37.40 -10.79 7.34
C ASP A 55 37.43 -9.26 7.29
N THR A 56 38.18 -8.69 6.34
CA THR A 56 38.21 -7.24 6.14
C THR A 56 36.85 -6.73 5.62
N ILE A 57 36.25 -7.42 4.66
CA ILE A 57 34.90 -7.09 4.16
C ILE A 57 33.87 -7.19 5.28
N LYS A 58 33.96 -8.23 6.11
CA LYS A 58 33.10 -8.42 7.27
C LYS A 58 33.29 -7.32 8.32
N ALA A 59 34.52 -6.91 8.58
CA ALA A 59 34.84 -5.82 9.49
C ALA A 59 34.36 -4.45 8.99
N ILE A 60 34.33 -4.23 7.68
CA ILE A 60 33.79 -3.02 7.06
C ILE A 60 32.26 -2.97 7.16
N GLY A 61 31.60 -4.10 7.31
CA GLY A 61 30.12 -4.15 7.38
C GLY A 61 29.42 -3.81 6.06
N ASP A 62 30.05 -4.10 4.90
CA ASP A 62 29.48 -3.87 3.58
C ASP A 62 28.22 -4.72 3.38
N VAL A 63 27.15 -4.09 2.91
CA VAL A 63 25.87 -4.71 2.59
C VAL A 63 25.63 -4.61 1.09
N ARG A 64 25.30 -5.73 0.46
CA ARG A 64 24.88 -5.79 -0.92
C ARG A 64 23.37 -5.91 -1.01
N VAL A 65 22.75 -5.01 -1.75
CA VAL A 65 21.29 -4.94 -1.92
C VAL A 65 20.97 -5.12 -3.39
N LYS A 66 19.92 -5.89 -3.69
CA LYS A 66 19.30 -5.98 -5.01
C LYS A 66 17.84 -5.57 -4.88
N VAL A 67 17.43 -4.57 -5.64
CA VAL A 67 16.06 -4.09 -5.68
C VAL A 67 15.40 -4.57 -6.96
N VAL A 68 14.28 -5.25 -6.83
CA VAL A 68 13.53 -5.83 -7.95
C VAL A 68 12.05 -5.48 -7.87
N ASP A 69 11.37 -5.62 -9.00
CA ASP A 69 9.91 -5.59 -9.06
C ASP A 69 9.30 -6.95 -8.64
N PRO A 70 7.97 -7.07 -8.49
CA PRO A 70 7.32 -8.35 -8.17
C PRO A 70 7.52 -9.47 -9.21
N ASN A 71 7.94 -9.14 -10.43
CA ASN A 71 8.29 -10.11 -11.46
C ASN A 71 9.78 -10.51 -11.45
N GLY A 72 10.56 -9.92 -10.52
CA GLY A 72 12.00 -10.16 -10.40
C GLY A 72 12.87 -9.30 -11.31
N ASN A 73 12.30 -8.34 -12.08
CA ASN A 73 13.08 -7.44 -12.91
C ASN A 73 13.81 -6.40 -12.04
N PRO A 74 15.06 -6.03 -12.40
CA PRO A 74 15.83 -5.07 -11.62
C PRO A 74 15.24 -3.66 -11.70
N ILE A 75 15.27 -2.94 -10.57
CA ILE A 75 14.88 -1.52 -10.50
C ILE A 75 16.12 -0.66 -10.38
N GLN A 76 16.39 0.15 -11.41
CA GLN A 76 17.46 1.14 -11.42
C GLN A 76 17.03 2.42 -10.67
N GLY A 77 17.97 3.06 -9.97
CA GLY A 77 17.77 4.37 -9.35
C GLY A 77 17.01 4.34 -8.02
N ALA A 78 16.70 3.18 -7.46
CA ALA A 78 16.16 3.07 -6.11
C ALA A 78 17.21 3.55 -5.10
N ARG A 79 16.83 4.50 -4.23
CA ARG A 79 17.74 5.10 -3.26
C ARG A 79 17.70 4.30 -1.96
N ILE A 80 18.88 3.99 -1.41
CA ILE A 80 19.01 3.22 -0.18
C ILE A 80 19.57 4.10 0.92
N THR A 81 18.74 4.41 1.92
CA THR A 81 19.13 5.14 3.13
C THR A 81 19.52 4.14 4.21
N GLY A 82 20.53 4.47 5.00
CA GLY A 82 21.09 3.57 6.04
C GLY A 82 22.37 2.88 5.62
N LEU A 83 22.76 3.00 4.35
CA LEU A 83 24.09 2.69 3.85
C LEU A 83 24.91 3.97 3.66
N TYR A 84 26.22 3.89 3.87
CA TYR A 84 27.13 5.03 3.68
C TYR A 84 27.05 5.57 2.24
N GLY A 85 26.98 6.89 2.10
CA GLY A 85 26.83 7.56 0.80
C GLY A 85 25.42 7.51 0.21
N THR A 86 24.44 6.90 0.89
CA THR A 86 23.06 6.74 0.39
C THR A 86 23.03 6.31 -1.09
N PRO A 87 23.57 5.13 -1.44
CA PRO A 87 23.71 4.70 -2.82
C PRO A 87 22.36 4.55 -3.52
N THR A 88 22.37 4.64 -4.84
CA THR A 88 21.25 4.29 -5.70
C THR A 88 21.57 3.03 -6.48
N THR A 89 20.55 2.22 -6.78
CA THR A 89 20.75 0.99 -7.55
C THR A 89 21.16 1.25 -8.99
N ALA A 90 22.09 0.45 -9.49
CA ALA A 90 22.53 0.43 -10.89
C ALA A 90 21.47 -0.20 -11.82
N SER A 91 21.75 -0.32 -13.10
CA SER A 91 20.83 -0.88 -14.10
C SER A 91 20.45 -2.34 -13.87
N ASP A 92 21.28 -3.10 -13.15
CA ASP A 92 21.01 -4.47 -12.72
C ASP A 92 20.23 -4.57 -11.38
N GLY A 93 19.79 -3.43 -10.84
CA GLY A 93 19.09 -3.30 -9.58
C GLY A 93 19.99 -3.41 -8.35
N THR A 94 21.30 -3.49 -8.50
CA THR A 94 22.21 -3.66 -7.36
C THR A 94 22.75 -2.35 -6.82
N ALA A 95 23.02 -2.32 -5.53
CA ALA A 95 23.78 -1.30 -4.83
C ALA A 95 24.51 -1.92 -3.64
N HIS A 96 25.52 -1.27 -3.13
CA HIS A 96 26.20 -1.69 -1.92
C HIS A 96 26.74 -0.51 -1.13
N GLY A 97 27.03 -0.72 0.13
CA GLY A 97 27.63 0.27 1.02
C GLY A 97 27.73 -0.23 2.45
N VAL A 98 28.54 0.45 3.25
CA VAL A 98 28.71 0.13 4.68
C VAL A 98 27.43 0.44 5.44
N LEU A 99 26.95 -0.51 6.24
CA LEU A 99 25.77 -0.33 7.08
C LEU A 99 26.00 0.74 8.14
N GLN A 100 25.18 1.79 8.14
CA GLN A 100 25.21 2.87 9.13
C GLN A 100 24.04 2.83 10.10
N THR A 101 22.85 2.53 9.55
CA THR A 101 21.64 2.40 10.36
C THR A 101 20.83 1.19 9.91
N ASN A 102 20.22 0.50 10.87
CA ASN A 102 19.35 -0.65 10.61
C ASN A 102 17.99 -0.43 11.32
N PRO A 103 16.85 -0.66 10.68
CA PRO A 103 16.71 -1.14 9.29
C PRO A 103 17.14 -0.10 8.24
N ILE A 104 17.56 -0.56 7.06
CA ILE A 104 17.76 0.29 5.90
C ILE A 104 16.40 0.67 5.29
N SER A 105 16.34 1.82 4.63
CA SER A 105 15.15 2.31 3.92
C SER A 105 15.39 2.39 2.43
N ILE A 106 14.44 1.93 1.61
CA ILE A 106 14.52 1.91 0.16
C ILE A 106 13.40 2.75 -0.43
N SER A 107 13.76 3.85 -1.11
CA SER A 107 12.81 4.73 -1.80
C SER A 107 12.67 4.34 -3.27
N SER A 108 11.42 4.40 -3.79
CA SER A 108 11.16 4.22 -5.21
C SER A 108 11.80 5.35 -6.03
N PRO A 109 12.40 5.06 -7.20
CA PRO A 109 12.92 6.09 -8.09
C PRO A 109 11.83 6.89 -8.83
N TYR A 110 10.56 6.46 -8.75
CA TYR A 110 9.45 7.03 -9.53
C TYR A 110 8.52 7.90 -8.70
N ILE A 111 8.25 7.49 -7.47
CA ILE A 111 7.36 8.18 -6.56
C ILE A 111 7.90 8.06 -5.13
N ASP A 112 7.97 9.17 -4.43
CA ASP A 112 8.33 9.24 -3.01
C ASP A 112 7.11 8.82 -2.17
N LEU A 113 6.96 7.51 -2.04
CA LEU A 113 6.06 6.88 -1.09
C LEU A 113 6.81 6.58 0.21
N LYS A 114 6.07 6.08 1.23
CA LYS A 114 6.74 5.55 2.41
C LYS A 114 7.75 4.48 1.99
N ASP A 115 8.99 4.69 2.38
CA ASP A 115 10.08 3.78 2.09
C ASP A 115 9.76 2.34 2.52
N GLN A 116 10.18 1.38 1.74
CA GLN A 116 10.29 0.00 2.17
C GLN A 116 11.46 -0.11 3.14
N THR A 117 11.26 -0.74 4.29
CA THR A 117 12.34 -0.98 5.25
C THR A 117 12.71 -2.45 5.28
N ALA A 118 14.01 -2.73 5.43
CA ALA A 118 14.52 -4.10 5.54
C ALA A 118 15.61 -4.20 6.59
N ASP A 119 15.61 -5.31 7.33
CA ASP A 119 16.70 -5.63 8.24
C ASP A 119 17.90 -6.11 7.42
N ALA A 120 18.98 -5.34 7.49
CA ALA A 120 20.23 -5.60 6.80
C ALA A 120 21.33 -6.18 7.72
N SER A 121 21.07 -6.37 9.02
CA SER A 121 22.08 -6.79 9.99
C SER A 121 22.73 -8.13 9.66
N GLY A 122 21.96 -9.10 9.17
CA GLY A 122 22.46 -10.42 8.75
C GLY A 122 23.24 -10.42 7.42
N TYR A 123 23.29 -9.29 6.72
CA TYR A 123 23.96 -9.14 5.42
C TYR A 123 25.23 -8.31 5.51
N ALA A 124 25.43 -7.58 6.61
CA ALA A 124 26.60 -6.75 6.84
C ALA A 124 27.89 -7.60 6.87
N GLY A 125 28.85 -7.28 6.00
CA GLY A 125 30.09 -8.03 5.86
C GLY A 125 29.93 -9.43 5.29
N SER A 126 28.79 -9.72 4.67
CA SER A 126 28.47 -11.00 4.02
C SER A 126 28.54 -10.87 2.49
N PHE A 127 28.84 -11.96 1.79
CA PHE A 127 28.69 -12.04 0.32
C PHE A 127 27.24 -12.22 -0.12
N ASN A 128 26.33 -12.46 0.80
CA ASN A 128 24.91 -12.63 0.49
C ASN A 128 24.30 -11.29 0.03
N VAL A 129 23.34 -11.37 -0.87
CA VAL A 129 22.62 -10.20 -1.40
C VAL A 129 21.25 -10.12 -0.73
N LEU A 130 20.97 -9.00 -0.09
CA LEU A 130 19.63 -8.68 0.43
C LEU A 130 18.74 -8.29 -0.75
N THR A 131 17.81 -9.15 -1.13
CA THR A 131 16.85 -8.85 -2.21
C THR A 131 15.61 -8.20 -1.64
N ILE A 132 15.22 -7.04 -2.19
CA ILE A 132 14.06 -6.25 -1.77
C ILE A 132 13.16 -6.06 -2.97
N THR A 133 11.88 -6.40 -2.80
CA THR A 133 10.86 -6.20 -3.83
C THR A 133 10.14 -4.89 -3.58
N LEU A 134 10.21 -3.95 -4.53
CA LEU A 134 9.38 -2.75 -4.55
C LEU A 134 8.15 -2.98 -5.43
N PRO A 135 6.99 -2.40 -5.08
CA PRO A 135 5.86 -2.39 -6.01
C PRO A 135 6.29 -1.72 -7.33
N ILE A 136 5.89 -2.33 -8.44
CA ILE A 136 6.22 -1.83 -9.78
C ILE A 136 5.62 -0.46 -9.96
N VAL A 137 6.42 0.45 -10.53
CA VAL A 137 5.94 1.65 -11.15
C VAL A 137 6.50 1.67 -12.58
N GLY A 138 5.81 1.04 -13.50
CA GLY A 138 6.05 1.09 -14.93
C GLY A 138 4.86 1.72 -15.64
N GLU A 139 4.90 1.79 -16.97
CA GLU A 139 3.77 2.26 -17.78
C GLU A 139 2.50 1.47 -17.43
N ASN A 140 1.40 2.18 -17.18
CA ASN A 140 0.10 1.64 -16.75
C ASN A 140 0.09 0.92 -15.37
N SER A 141 1.16 0.99 -14.58
CA SER A 141 1.12 0.48 -13.20
C SER A 141 0.14 1.27 -12.35
N ILE A 142 -0.58 0.58 -11.46
CA ILE A 142 -1.56 1.19 -10.56
C ILE A 142 -1.09 1.03 -9.11
N ILE A 143 -1.05 2.14 -8.37
CA ILE A 143 -0.89 2.12 -6.92
C ILE A 143 -2.17 2.62 -6.25
N ARG A 144 -2.50 2.05 -5.08
CA ARG A 144 -3.66 2.43 -4.28
C ARG A 144 -3.23 2.97 -2.93
N ILE A 145 -3.69 4.18 -2.61
CA ILE A 145 -3.30 4.94 -1.42
C ILE A 145 -4.54 5.09 -0.54
N THR A 146 -4.46 4.54 0.67
CA THR A 146 -5.55 4.48 1.66
C THR A 146 -5.30 5.35 2.90
N SER A 147 -4.21 6.11 2.92
CA SER A 147 -3.88 7.02 4.02
C SER A 147 -3.37 8.34 3.47
N SER A 148 -3.76 9.44 4.11
CA SER A 148 -3.34 10.79 3.72
C SER A 148 -1.83 10.95 3.82
N LYS A 149 -1.23 11.54 2.79
CA LYS A 149 0.22 11.79 2.70
C LYS A 149 0.53 12.83 1.62
N THR A 150 1.77 13.29 1.60
CA THR A 150 2.32 14.06 0.48
C THR A 150 3.25 13.17 -0.31
N VAL A 151 3.18 13.26 -1.62
CA VAL A 151 4.02 12.49 -2.55
C VAL A 151 4.73 13.43 -3.53
N LYS A 152 5.87 13.00 -4.04
CA LYS A 152 6.58 13.66 -5.14
C LYS A 152 6.83 12.65 -6.24
N PHE A 153 6.81 13.10 -7.47
CA PHE A 153 7.07 12.26 -8.63
C PHE A 153 8.42 12.61 -9.25
N SER A 154 9.11 11.61 -9.77
CA SER A 154 10.35 11.83 -10.51
C SER A 154 10.08 12.45 -11.88
N LYS A 155 11.13 12.97 -12.51
CA LYS A 155 11.08 13.52 -13.89
C LYS A 155 10.65 12.46 -14.93
N ALA A 156 10.81 11.18 -14.63
CA ALA A 156 10.40 10.10 -15.53
C ALA A 156 8.87 9.99 -15.67
N VAL A 157 8.12 10.30 -14.63
CA VAL A 157 6.63 10.26 -14.65
C VAL A 157 6.12 11.57 -15.22
N LYS A 158 5.50 11.54 -16.38
CA LYS A 158 4.97 12.72 -17.07
C LYS A 158 3.55 13.06 -16.68
N THR A 159 2.70 12.04 -16.71
CA THR A 159 1.29 12.18 -16.36
C THR A 159 0.84 10.99 -15.51
N VAL A 160 -0.25 11.16 -14.80
CA VAL A 160 -0.94 10.07 -14.11
C VAL A 160 -2.43 10.17 -14.37
N ASP A 161 -3.10 9.02 -14.48
CA ASP A 161 -4.54 9.00 -14.34
C ASP A 161 -4.90 8.73 -12.89
N VAL A 162 -5.93 9.37 -12.42
CA VAL A 162 -6.34 9.35 -11.02
C VAL A 162 -7.78 8.87 -10.90
N CYS A 163 -8.00 7.95 -9.95
CA CYS A 163 -9.32 7.59 -9.46
C CYS A 163 -9.39 7.97 -7.97
N CYS A 164 -10.25 8.95 -7.64
CA CYS A 164 -10.54 9.34 -6.26
C CYS A 164 -11.90 8.80 -5.84
N VAL A 165 -11.96 8.16 -4.67
CA VAL A 165 -13.19 7.67 -4.05
C VAL A 165 -13.36 8.37 -2.71
N GLY A 166 -14.44 9.12 -2.52
CA GLY A 166 -14.78 9.77 -1.26
C GLY A 166 -15.15 8.75 -0.18
N GLY A 167 -15.05 9.12 1.10
CA GLY A 167 -15.52 8.28 2.19
C GLY A 167 -17.04 8.12 2.17
N GLY A 168 -17.57 6.96 2.53
CA GLY A 168 -19.02 6.74 2.67
C GLY A 168 -19.58 7.36 3.94
N GLY A 169 -20.86 7.72 3.95
CA GLY A 169 -21.57 8.22 5.12
C GLY A 169 -21.87 7.12 6.14
N GLY A 170 -22.02 7.48 7.40
CA GLY A 170 -22.36 6.55 8.48
C GLY A 170 -23.83 6.14 8.47
N GLY A 171 -24.11 4.94 8.98
CA GLY A 171 -25.46 4.44 9.22
C GLY A 171 -26.11 5.05 10.46
N GLY A 172 -27.40 5.28 10.39
CA GLY A 172 -28.20 5.83 11.49
C GLY A 172 -28.46 4.81 12.59
N SER A 173 -28.42 5.25 13.84
CA SER A 173 -28.91 4.44 14.97
C SER A 173 -30.42 4.32 14.92
N TYR A 174 -30.96 3.30 15.58
CA TYR A 174 -32.39 3.28 15.90
C TYR A 174 -32.75 4.43 16.85
N PHE A 175 -34.00 4.84 16.88
CA PHE A 175 -34.48 5.82 17.85
C PHE A 175 -35.91 5.50 18.33
N THR A 176 -36.29 6.10 19.43
CA THR A 176 -37.63 5.97 20.03
C THR A 176 -38.30 7.32 20.10
N GLN A 177 -39.55 7.40 19.71
CA GLN A 177 -40.37 8.60 19.86
C GLN A 177 -41.73 8.21 20.50
N GLY A 178 -41.90 8.59 21.77
CA GLY A 178 -43.06 8.13 22.57
C GLY A 178 -43.09 6.60 22.66
N SER A 179 -44.16 5.99 22.17
CA SER A 179 -44.32 4.52 22.11
C SER A 179 -43.84 3.91 20.79
N GLU A 180 -43.38 4.74 19.84
CA GLU A 180 -42.95 4.29 18.53
C GLU A 180 -41.45 4.04 18.47
N TYR A 181 -41.02 3.07 17.66
CA TYR A 181 -39.62 2.66 17.47
C TYR A 181 -39.32 2.63 16.00
N HIS A 182 -38.22 3.30 15.65
CA HIS A 182 -37.78 3.45 14.27
C HIS A 182 -36.39 2.88 14.10
N ASN A 183 -36.19 2.09 13.05
CA ASN A 183 -34.87 1.58 12.69
C ASN A 183 -34.06 2.66 11.94
N GLY A 184 -32.75 2.59 12.06
CA GLY A 184 -31.86 3.54 11.42
C GLY A 184 -31.78 3.37 9.91
N GLY A 185 -31.66 4.45 9.20
CA GLY A 185 -31.36 4.46 7.77
C GLY A 185 -29.90 4.11 7.46
N GLY A 186 -29.60 3.73 6.24
CA GLY A 186 -28.21 3.56 5.77
C GLY A 186 -27.58 4.88 5.36
N GLY A 187 -26.26 4.93 5.43
CA GLY A 187 -25.46 6.05 4.89
C GLY A 187 -25.30 5.98 3.36
N GLY A 188 -25.08 7.11 2.72
CA GLY A 188 -24.81 7.19 1.29
C GLY A 188 -23.38 6.80 0.93
N GLY A 189 -23.15 6.34 -0.29
CA GLY A 189 -21.81 6.09 -0.81
C GLY A 189 -21.06 7.38 -1.14
N GLY A 190 -19.73 7.37 -1.05
CA GLY A 190 -18.88 8.48 -1.45
C GLY A 190 -18.85 8.67 -2.97
N ALA A 191 -18.62 9.89 -3.42
CA ALA A 191 -18.46 10.23 -4.82
C ALA A 191 -17.22 9.56 -5.43
N ILE A 192 -17.23 9.34 -6.73
CA ILE A 192 -16.12 8.75 -7.48
C ILE A 192 -15.77 9.69 -8.64
N VAL A 193 -14.51 10.11 -8.68
CA VAL A 193 -13.90 10.77 -9.83
C VAL A 193 -12.93 9.79 -10.44
N ASN A 194 -13.22 9.30 -11.63
CA ASN A 194 -12.46 8.21 -12.25
C ASN A 194 -11.77 8.66 -13.54
N ASN A 195 -10.59 8.08 -13.79
CA ASN A 195 -9.82 8.23 -15.04
C ASN A 195 -9.52 9.69 -15.42
N TYR A 196 -9.15 10.51 -14.43
CA TYR A 196 -8.81 11.91 -14.64
C TYR A 196 -7.29 12.06 -14.78
N THR A 197 -6.85 12.50 -15.97
CA THR A 197 -5.41 12.66 -16.25
C THR A 197 -4.86 13.96 -15.65
N VAL A 198 -3.76 13.85 -14.92
CA VAL A 198 -3.03 14.97 -14.30
C VAL A 198 -1.62 15.04 -14.88
N SER A 199 -1.26 16.20 -15.41
CA SER A 199 0.11 16.50 -15.76
C SER A 199 0.92 16.83 -14.50
N LEU A 200 2.09 16.23 -14.37
CA LEU A 200 2.92 16.34 -13.18
C LEU A 200 4.13 17.24 -13.42
N THR A 201 4.50 17.98 -12.38
CA THR A 201 5.78 18.70 -12.32
C THR A 201 6.72 17.89 -11.43
N ALA A 202 7.89 17.55 -11.95
CA ALA A 202 8.88 16.76 -11.23
C ALA A 202 9.27 17.40 -9.90
N ASN A 203 9.42 16.57 -8.86
CA ASN A 203 9.81 16.95 -7.50
C ASN A 203 8.88 17.94 -6.80
N THR A 204 7.74 18.27 -7.41
CA THR A 204 6.70 19.08 -6.76
C THR A 204 5.91 18.22 -5.76
N PRO A 205 5.66 18.73 -4.53
CA PRO A 205 4.85 17.99 -3.57
C PRO A 205 3.36 18.04 -3.96
N TYR A 206 2.72 16.88 -4.03
CA TYR A 206 1.29 16.70 -4.23
C TYR A 206 0.68 16.13 -2.96
N SER A 207 -0.28 16.83 -2.38
CA SER A 207 -1.01 16.35 -1.22
C SER A 207 -2.08 15.35 -1.64
N ILE A 208 -2.14 14.24 -0.91
CA ILE A 208 -3.21 13.24 -0.98
C ILE A 208 -3.96 13.31 0.34
N SER A 209 -5.26 13.59 0.28
CA SER A 209 -6.15 13.52 1.44
C SER A 209 -7.12 12.37 1.23
N ILE A 210 -7.18 11.45 2.18
CA ILE A 210 -8.12 10.33 2.16
C ILE A 210 -9.26 10.64 3.11
N GLY A 211 -10.48 10.68 2.58
CA GLY A 211 -11.68 10.92 3.37
C GLY A 211 -11.96 9.76 4.32
N ALA A 212 -12.19 10.06 5.58
CA ALA A 212 -12.65 9.07 6.54
C ALA A 212 -14.10 8.64 6.23
N GLY A 213 -14.47 7.43 6.63
CA GLY A 213 -15.88 7.04 6.68
C GLY A 213 -16.64 7.82 7.73
N GLY A 214 -17.92 8.10 7.48
CA GLY A 214 -18.81 8.79 8.40
C GLY A 214 -19.10 7.95 9.66
N THR A 215 -19.24 8.61 10.78
CA THR A 215 -19.58 7.99 12.08
C THR A 215 -21.03 7.59 12.17
N THR A 216 -21.34 6.61 13.01
CA THR A 216 -22.73 6.20 13.34
C THR A 216 -23.38 7.18 14.29
N GLY A 217 -24.70 7.24 14.30
CA GLY A 217 -25.46 8.05 15.28
C GLY A 217 -26.91 8.26 14.86
N GLN A 218 -27.72 8.91 15.70
CA GLN A 218 -29.08 9.36 15.32
C GLN A 218 -29.00 10.38 14.17
N THR A 219 -27.99 11.23 14.22
CA THR A 219 -27.52 12.03 13.08
C THR A 219 -26.14 11.51 12.78
N ALA A 220 -26.06 10.59 11.84
CA ALA A 220 -24.79 9.98 11.46
C ALA A 220 -23.92 10.97 10.69
N GLY A 221 -22.60 10.84 10.84
CA GLY A 221 -21.65 11.72 10.16
C GLY A 221 -21.60 11.46 8.67
N ALA A 222 -21.39 12.50 7.88
CA ALA A 222 -21.02 12.37 6.47
C ALA A 222 -19.59 11.78 6.35
N GLY A 223 -19.32 11.12 5.25
CA GLY A 223 -17.97 10.73 4.88
C GLY A 223 -17.11 11.95 4.53
N GLY A 224 -15.79 11.79 4.65
CA GLY A 224 -14.83 12.82 4.29
C GLY A 224 -14.56 12.91 2.79
N THR A 225 -14.13 14.06 2.33
CA THR A 225 -13.67 14.28 0.95
C THR A 225 -12.29 13.63 0.74
N THR A 226 -12.12 12.89 -0.35
CA THR A 226 -10.82 12.41 -0.82
C THR A 226 -10.32 13.34 -1.93
N SER A 227 -9.03 13.69 -1.91
CA SER A 227 -8.46 14.55 -2.94
C SER A 227 -7.02 14.18 -3.31
N PHE A 228 -6.66 14.50 -4.56
CA PHE A 228 -5.32 14.48 -5.10
C PHE A 228 -5.14 15.70 -6.01
N ALA A 229 -4.15 16.55 -5.73
CA ALA A 229 -3.93 17.80 -6.45
C ALA A 229 -5.23 18.66 -6.49
N SER A 230 -5.71 19.00 -7.68
CA SER A 230 -6.97 19.74 -7.88
C SER A 230 -8.22 18.86 -7.97
N ILE A 231 -8.05 17.52 -7.91
CA ILE A 231 -9.16 16.58 -8.02
C ILE A 231 -9.71 16.29 -6.64
N SER A 232 -11.03 16.26 -6.51
CA SER A 232 -11.68 15.88 -5.26
C SER A 232 -12.95 15.08 -5.51
N ALA A 233 -13.15 14.06 -4.66
CA ALA A 233 -14.36 13.26 -4.58
C ALA A 233 -15.01 13.47 -3.21
N ALA A 234 -16.22 14.02 -3.18
CA ALA A 234 -16.94 14.31 -1.94
C ALA A 234 -17.31 13.03 -1.19
N GLY A 235 -17.42 13.12 0.13
CA GLY A 235 -17.96 12.02 0.94
C GLY A 235 -19.47 11.85 0.76
N GLY A 236 -19.97 10.64 1.06
CA GLY A 236 -21.38 10.32 1.14
C GLY A 236 -22.06 10.94 2.36
N GLY A 237 -23.34 11.28 2.24
CA GLY A 237 -24.14 11.80 3.35
C GLY A 237 -24.37 10.76 4.45
N GLY A 238 -24.28 11.14 5.71
CA GLY A 238 -24.69 10.29 6.82
C GLY A 238 -26.22 10.16 6.89
N ALA A 239 -26.71 9.06 7.44
CA ALA A 239 -28.12 8.90 7.72
C ALA A 239 -28.57 9.88 8.78
N TYR A 240 -29.76 10.43 8.64
CA TYR A 240 -30.35 11.32 9.65
C TYR A 240 -31.80 10.98 9.93
N ILE A 241 -32.32 11.43 11.05
CA ILE A 241 -33.69 11.21 11.49
C ILE A 241 -34.45 12.54 11.35
N ASN A 242 -35.57 12.51 10.63
CA ASN A 242 -36.49 13.62 10.67
C ASN A 242 -37.52 13.40 11.81
N LYS A 243 -37.28 14.03 12.95
CA LYS A 243 -38.14 13.90 14.13
C LYS A 243 -39.57 14.44 13.92
N SER A 244 -39.81 15.30 12.92
CA SER A 244 -41.14 15.82 12.66
C SER A 244 -42.04 14.89 11.86
N THR A 245 -41.47 13.95 11.13
CA THR A 245 -42.19 12.98 10.29
C THR A 245 -42.04 11.54 10.73
N THR A 246 -41.33 11.29 11.85
CA THR A 246 -41.06 9.95 12.40
C THR A 246 -40.40 8.96 11.42
N THR A 247 -39.88 9.47 10.33
CA THR A 247 -39.27 8.65 9.27
C THR A 247 -37.74 8.67 9.42
N ALA A 248 -37.11 7.49 9.47
CA ALA A 248 -35.68 7.37 9.36
C ALA A 248 -35.22 7.71 7.94
N TRP A 249 -34.31 8.63 7.84
CA TRP A 249 -33.84 9.13 6.54
C TRP A 249 -32.51 8.52 6.14
N THR A 250 -32.34 8.44 4.84
CA THR A 250 -31.12 7.96 4.21
C THR A 250 -30.09 9.04 4.14
N GLY A 251 -28.84 8.63 4.17
CA GLY A 251 -27.75 9.46 3.68
C GLY A 251 -27.76 9.52 2.16
N GLY A 252 -27.77 10.72 1.60
CA GLY A 252 -27.60 10.92 0.17
C GLY A 252 -26.19 10.54 -0.29
N GLY A 253 -26.01 10.09 -1.51
CA GLY A 253 -24.70 9.87 -2.13
C GLY A 253 -23.90 11.16 -2.24
N GLY A 254 -22.58 11.06 -2.37
CA GLY A 254 -21.69 12.20 -2.58
C GLY A 254 -22.02 12.93 -3.89
N THR A 255 -21.98 14.26 -3.86
CA THR A 255 -22.46 15.09 -4.99
C THR A 255 -21.36 15.52 -5.96
N ALA A 256 -20.09 15.34 -5.63
CA ALA A 256 -18.98 15.72 -6.51
C ALA A 256 -18.45 14.51 -7.30
N GLY A 257 -18.34 14.63 -8.61
CA GLY A 257 -17.83 13.59 -9.50
C GLY A 257 -18.90 12.94 -10.35
N LEU A 258 -18.56 11.81 -10.96
CA LEU A 258 -19.47 11.06 -11.79
C LEU A 258 -20.63 10.48 -10.96
N SER A 259 -21.83 10.46 -11.54
CA SER A 259 -22.99 9.82 -10.99
C SER A 259 -22.75 8.32 -10.79
N GLY A 260 -22.55 7.89 -9.58
CA GLY A 260 -22.26 6.48 -9.26
C GLY A 260 -22.38 6.19 -7.78
N CYS A 261 -22.74 7.20 -7.01
CA CYS A 261 -22.89 7.11 -5.57
C CYS A 261 -24.27 6.58 -5.23
N GLY A 262 -24.32 5.42 -4.57
CA GLY A 262 -25.58 4.87 -4.08
C GLY A 262 -26.12 5.65 -2.90
N ASP A 263 -27.42 5.92 -2.87
CA ASP A 263 -28.12 6.41 -1.69
C ASP A 263 -28.30 5.30 -0.65
N GLY A 264 -28.29 5.66 0.61
CA GLY A 264 -28.60 4.73 1.68
C GLY A 264 -30.08 4.30 1.63
N GLY A 265 -30.39 3.10 2.16
CA GLY A 265 -31.77 2.62 2.31
C GLY A 265 -32.53 3.45 3.34
N SER A 266 -33.80 3.81 3.04
CA SER A 266 -34.72 4.49 3.96
C SER A 266 -35.70 3.50 4.54
N GLU A 267 -36.15 3.73 5.77
CA GLU A 267 -37.14 2.91 6.46
C GLU A 267 -36.76 1.42 6.61
N ARG A 268 -37.70 0.61 7.12
CA ARG A 268 -37.47 -0.80 7.40
C ARG A 268 -37.07 -1.56 6.14
N SER A 269 -35.97 -2.28 6.21
CA SER A 269 -35.54 -3.28 5.21
C SER A 269 -35.29 -2.74 3.79
N LYS A 270 -35.23 -1.43 3.59
CA LYS A 270 -34.90 -0.92 2.27
C LYS A 270 -33.41 -1.06 1.95
N ASN A 271 -33.15 -1.56 0.74
CA ASN A 271 -31.79 -1.69 0.25
C ASN A 271 -31.17 -0.33 -0.04
N GLY A 272 -29.87 -0.21 0.18
CA GLY A 272 -29.09 0.87 -0.37
C GLY A 272 -29.11 0.80 -1.89
N SER A 273 -29.20 1.94 -2.57
CA SER A 273 -29.16 1.95 -4.02
C SER A 273 -27.75 1.66 -4.53
N SER A 274 -27.69 0.75 -5.50
CA SER A 274 -26.51 0.53 -6.34
C SER A 274 -26.71 1.36 -7.59
N ASN A 275 -26.35 2.64 -7.55
CA ASN A 275 -26.26 3.39 -8.79
C ASN A 275 -25.12 2.84 -9.64
N THR A 276 -24.78 3.45 -10.73
CA THR A 276 -23.79 2.95 -11.66
C THR A 276 -22.51 2.49 -10.94
N THR A 277 -22.20 1.21 -11.06
CA THR A 277 -20.93 0.66 -10.58
C THR A 277 -19.81 1.16 -11.47
N ILE A 278 -18.83 1.84 -10.89
CA ILE A 278 -17.72 2.41 -11.65
C ILE A 278 -16.51 1.50 -11.51
N SER A 279 -16.01 1.03 -12.66
CA SER A 279 -14.76 0.29 -12.75
C SER A 279 -13.57 1.24 -12.68
N GLU A 280 -12.61 0.96 -11.80
CA GLU A 280 -11.38 1.71 -11.65
C GLU A 280 -10.63 1.78 -12.99
N PHE A 281 -10.33 2.96 -13.47
CA PHE A 281 -9.72 3.20 -14.79
C PHE A 281 -10.34 2.43 -15.96
N ASN A 282 -11.61 2.04 -15.83
CA ASN A 282 -12.30 1.16 -16.79
C ASN A 282 -11.63 -0.22 -16.95
N ASP A 283 -11.04 -0.75 -15.88
CA ASP A 283 -10.33 -2.04 -15.86
C ASP A 283 -11.29 -3.25 -15.91
N GLY A 284 -12.56 -3.06 -15.56
CA GLY A 284 -13.58 -4.13 -15.49
C GLY A 284 -13.38 -5.13 -14.36
N VAL A 285 -12.44 -4.89 -13.43
CA VAL A 285 -12.08 -5.81 -12.34
C VAL A 285 -12.36 -5.21 -10.96
N THR A 286 -11.97 -3.96 -10.75
CA THR A 286 -12.09 -3.28 -9.46
C THR A 286 -13.21 -2.25 -9.51
N PHE A 287 -14.26 -2.45 -8.71
CA PHE A 287 -15.45 -1.61 -8.75
C PHE A 287 -15.69 -0.87 -7.44
N TYR A 288 -16.17 0.34 -7.56
CA TYR A 288 -16.57 1.19 -6.46
C TYR A 288 -18.00 1.68 -6.64
N SER A 289 -18.82 1.58 -5.64
CA SER A 289 -20.11 2.25 -5.42
C SER A 289 -20.78 1.72 -4.15
N GLY A 290 -21.95 2.20 -3.86
CA GLY A 290 -22.91 1.56 -2.96
C GLY A 290 -23.22 2.37 -1.71
N GLY A 291 -24.51 2.60 -1.48
CA GLY A 291 -25.04 3.10 -0.21
C GLY A 291 -25.29 1.98 0.80
N GLY A 292 -25.41 2.31 2.08
CA GLY A 292 -25.73 1.35 3.13
C GLY A 292 -27.23 0.97 3.13
N GLY A 293 -27.55 -0.25 3.56
CA GLY A 293 -28.92 -0.71 3.76
C GLY A 293 -29.52 -0.25 5.08
N ALA A 294 -30.82 -0.05 5.15
CA ALA A 294 -31.53 0.27 6.38
C ALA A 294 -31.60 -0.91 7.34
N GLY A 295 -31.67 -0.64 8.64
CA GLY A 295 -31.94 -1.65 9.67
C GLY A 295 -33.37 -2.19 9.62
N GLY A 296 -33.62 -3.37 10.20
CA GLY A 296 -34.91 -4.00 10.13
C GLY A 296 -35.23 -5.01 11.22
N LEU A 297 -36.46 -5.51 11.20
CA LEU A 297 -37.00 -6.53 12.11
C LEU A 297 -37.13 -7.88 11.39
N GLY A 298 -36.79 -8.97 12.08
CA GLY A 298 -36.96 -10.34 11.62
C GLY A 298 -35.95 -10.82 10.59
N SER A 299 -36.03 -12.07 10.16
CA SER A 299 -35.09 -12.71 9.25
C SER A 299 -35.07 -12.10 7.82
N THR A 300 -36.14 -11.40 7.46
CA THR A 300 -36.28 -10.71 6.15
C THR A 300 -36.20 -9.20 6.27
N GLY A 301 -35.92 -8.69 7.45
CA GLY A 301 -36.15 -7.32 7.82
C GLY A 301 -34.92 -6.41 7.79
N TYR A 302 -33.87 -6.70 7.05
CA TYR A 302 -32.73 -5.79 6.86
C TYR A 302 -32.64 -5.36 5.40
N GLY A 303 -32.19 -4.14 5.20
CA GLY A 303 -31.81 -3.66 3.87
C GLY A 303 -30.42 -4.16 3.49
N ASN A 304 -30.26 -4.68 2.29
CA ASN A 304 -28.94 -4.96 1.74
C ASN A 304 -28.22 -3.66 1.39
N GLY A 305 -26.92 -3.63 1.56
CA GLY A 305 -26.10 -2.57 1.04
C GLY A 305 -26.09 -2.57 -0.51
N GLY A 306 -25.92 -1.40 -1.10
CA GLY A 306 -25.65 -1.28 -2.52
C GLY A 306 -24.30 -1.92 -2.87
N THR A 307 -24.27 -2.69 -3.95
CA THR A 307 -23.04 -3.34 -4.40
C THR A 307 -22.11 -2.37 -5.13
N PRO A 308 -20.76 -2.57 -5.03
CA PRO A 308 -20.10 -3.64 -4.29
C PRO A 308 -19.79 -3.34 -2.81
N ASN A 309 -19.80 -2.08 -2.36
CA ASN A 309 -19.15 -1.65 -1.12
C ASN A 309 -20.11 -1.19 0.00
N GLY A 310 -21.39 -1.05 -0.27
CA GLY A 310 -22.36 -0.64 0.74
C GLY A 310 -22.57 -1.70 1.82
N ALA A 311 -22.68 -1.27 3.07
CA ALA A 311 -22.91 -2.16 4.19
C ALA A 311 -24.38 -2.61 4.27
N ARG A 312 -24.62 -3.87 4.60
CA ARG A 312 -25.94 -4.39 4.99
C ARG A 312 -26.38 -3.76 6.30
N GLY A 313 -27.65 -3.40 6.43
CA GLY A 313 -28.23 -2.93 7.69
C GLY A 313 -28.23 -4.01 8.77
N ALA A 314 -28.33 -3.58 10.03
CA ALA A 314 -28.55 -4.44 11.18
C ALA A 314 -29.97 -5.04 11.15
N TYR A 315 -30.18 -6.15 11.86
CA TYR A 315 -31.50 -6.72 12.04
C TYR A 315 -31.64 -7.39 13.42
N THR A 316 -32.90 -7.61 13.83
CA THR A 316 -33.20 -8.36 15.03
C THR A 316 -34.09 -9.56 14.69
N TYR A 317 -33.74 -10.72 15.22
CA TYR A 317 -34.52 -11.95 15.07
C TYR A 317 -34.73 -12.60 16.41
N ASN A 318 -35.99 -12.87 16.77
CA ASN A 318 -36.38 -13.28 18.12
C ASN A 318 -35.77 -12.32 19.17
N SER A 319 -35.01 -12.85 20.13
CA SER A 319 -34.31 -12.10 21.18
C SER A 319 -32.86 -11.73 20.83
N THR A 320 -32.42 -11.98 19.59
CA THR A 320 -31.03 -11.75 19.16
C THR A 320 -30.96 -10.55 18.22
N GLY A 321 -30.03 -9.64 18.49
CA GLY A 321 -29.67 -8.55 17.62
C GLY A 321 -28.42 -8.88 16.78
N TYR A 322 -28.44 -8.52 15.51
CA TYR A 322 -27.34 -8.70 14.57
C TYR A 322 -26.90 -7.34 14.05
N ASN A 323 -25.63 -7.02 14.22
CA ASN A 323 -25.07 -5.74 13.81
C ASN A 323 -25.04 -5.59 12.28
N ALA A 324 -25.02 -4.34 11.83
CA ALA A 324 -24.74 -4.02 10.45
C ALA A 324 -23.33 -4.50 10.06
N LEU A 325 -23.13 -4.86 8.78
CA LEU A 325 -21.82 -5.22 8.27
C LEU A 325 -20.95 -3.96 8.08
N THR A 326 -19.63 -4.14 8.03
CA THR A 326 -18.69 -3.08 7.71
C THR A 326 -18.81 -2.67 6.23
N ALA A 327 -18.83 -1.37 5.96
CA ALA A 327 -18.79 -0.86 4.61
C ALA A 327 -17.38 -1.02 4.00
N GLY A 328 -17.32 -1.31 2.69
CA GLY A 328 -16.08 -1.27 1.92
C GLY A 328 -15.68 0.16 1.54
N ILE A 329 -14.62 0.30 0.74
CA ILE A 329 -14.09 1.61 0.30
C ILE A 329 -15.19 2.44 -0.36
N GLY A 330 -15.42 3.65 0.15
CA GLY A 330 -16.45 4.57 -0.32
C GLY A 330 -17.88 4.16 -0.04
N GLY A 331 -18.11 2.95 0.50
CA GLY A 331 -19.45 2.43 0.77
C GLY A 331 -20.11 3.09 1.98
N GLY A 332 -21.43 3.27 1.92
CA GLY A 332 -22.23 3.78 3.04
C GLY A 332 -22.41 2.74 4.15
N GLY A 333 -22.46 3.18 5.40
CA GLY A 333 -22.68 2.35 6.57
C GLY A 333 -24.13 1.87 6.67
N GLY A 334 -24.35 0.66 7.21
CA GLY A 334 -25.68 0.08 7.44
C GLY A 334 -26.38 0.66 8.67
N GLY A 335 -27.69 0.83 8.60
CA GLY A 335 -28.52 1.35 9.69
C GLY A 335 -28.70 0.35 10.83
N GLY A 336 -28.94 0.84 12.04
CA GLY A 336 -29.22 0.07 13.24
C GLY A 336 -30.67 -0.43 13.33
N ALA A 337 -30.90 -1.46 14.11
CA ALA A 337 -32.21 -2.08 14.34
C ALA A 337 -32.56 -2.27 15.81
N TYR A 338 -33.84 -2.22 16.14
CA TYR A 338 -34.35 -2.48 17.49
C TYR A 338 -35.66 -3.22 17.46
N ASN A 339 -35.82 -4.23 18.31
CA ASN A 339 -37.05 -4.97 18.53
C ASN A 339 -37.64 -4.65 19.89
N ARG A 340 -38.79 -3.95 19.91
CA ARG A 340 -39.50 -3.56 21.14
C ARG A 340 -39.88 -4.72 22.04
N ASN A 341 -40.37 -5.78 21.44
CA ASN A 341 -40.93 -6.92 22.21
C ASN A 341 -39.87 -7.71 22.97
N THR A 342 -38.70 -7.82 22.36
CA THR A 342 -37.58 -8.62 22.91
C THR A 342 -36.42 -7.74 23.39
N GLN A 343 -36.48 -6.41 23.19
CA GLN A 343 -35.43 -5.46 23.49
C GLN A 343 -34.09 -5.76 22.78
N ALA A 344 -34.13 -6.60 21.74
CA ALA A 344 -32.94 -6.93 20.97
C ALA A 344 -32.45 -5.75 20.16
N LEU A 345 -31.14 -5.55 20.15
CA LEU A 345 -30.45 -4.43 19.49
C LEU A 345 -29.52 -4.94 18.38
N GLY A 346 -29.53 -4.30 17.23
CA GLY A 346 -28.53 -4.42 16.20
C GLY A 346 -27.88 -3.05 15.94
N ASN A 347 -26.58 -2.94 16.13
CA ASN A 347 -25.85 -1.69 15.98
C ASN A 347 -25.64 -1.30 14.51
N PRO A 348 -25.67 0.02 14.19
CA PRO A 348 -25.30 0.51 12.87
C PRO A 348 -23.80 0.37 12.61
N SER A 349 -23.37 0.54 11.38
CA SER A 349 -21.96 0.58 11.01
C SER A 349 -21.55 1.95 10.44
N SER A 350 -20.29 2.28 10.63
CA SER A 350 -19.65 3.44 9.99
C SER A 350 -19.59 3.26 8.47
N GLY A 351 -19.49 4.37 7.74
CA GLY A 351 -19.14 4.35 6.34
C GLY A 351 -17.70 3.85 6.11
N GLY A 352 -17.40 3.41 4.91
CA GLY A 352 -16.07 3.00 4.51
C GLY A 352 -15.16 4.21 4.21
N PRO A 353 -13.84 4.05 4.33
CA PRO A 353 -12.89 5.12 3.99
C PRO A 353 -12.83 5.36 2.48
N GLY A 354 -12.27 6.51 2.11
CA GLY A 354 -11.95 6.81 0.72
C GLY A 354 -10.66 6.13 0.23
N LEU A 355 -10.33 6.39 -1.04
CA LEU A 355 -9.14 5.86 -1.71
C LEU A 355 -8.70 6.83 -2.81
N VAL A 356 -7.37 6.89 -3.05
CA VAL A 356 -6.81 7.42 -4.30
C VAL A 356 -6.06 6.30 -5.00
N ALA A 357 -6.46 5.95 -6.21
CA ALA A 357 -5.68 5.11 -7.10
C ALA A 357 -4.99 5.97 -8.16
N ILE A 358 -3.75 5.64 -8.49
CA ILE A 358 -2.91 6.38 -9.45
C ILE A 358 -2.35 5.39 -10.46
N ARG A 359 -2.62 5.62 -11.75
CA ARG A 359 -2.04 4.90 -12.88
C ARG A 359 -0.98 5.78 -13.55
N PHE A 360 0.21 5.22 -13.76
CA PHE A 360 1.39 5.98 -14.22
C PHE A 360 1.56 5.97 -15.73
N HIS A 361 2.03 7.11 -16.27
CA HIS A 361 2.48 7.28 -17.67
C HIS A 361 3.86 7.93 -17.72
N PHE A 362 4.78 7.34 -18.51
CA PHE A 362 6.19 7.70 -18.61
C PHE A 362 6.57 8.43 -19.89
#